data_164dd43001262a5bf15ba4c6bbef8177
#
_entry.id   164dd43001262a5bf15ba4c6bbef8177
#
_cell.length_a   1.000
_cell.length_b   1.000
_cell.length_c   1.000
_cell.angle_alpha   90.00
_cell.angle_beta   90.00
_cell.angle_gamma   90.00
#
_symmetry.space_group_name_H-M   'P 1'
#
loop_
_entity.id
_entity.type
_entity.pdbx_description
1 polymer ?
#
loop_
_entity_poly.entity_id
_entity_poly.type
_entity_poly.pdbx_seq_one_letter_code
_entity_poly.pdbx_strand_id
1 'polypeptide(L)'
;LEKKKNQAHVVYGFLSLTIGDPDLPALDVLTQILSGQGGRLFLELRDKQSLAYTVSAFDLEGVGRGIWGVYIAGEPAKLGEMTGGIEKELSKIVEGPIPDEELARAKAYLIGSQAVSLQRFGTQASLLSLDDLYGLGATYHLDYDDRISAVSVDDVKRVAKRVIRLDAPVIAIVK
;
A
#
# COMPACT_ATOMS: atom_id res chain seq x y z
N LEU A 1 22.17 3.24 -9.14
CA LEU A 1 23.17 3.97 -8.34
C LEU A 1 23.91 2.97 -7.45
N GLU A 2 25.19 2.82 -7.62
CA GLU A 2 26.03 1.99 -6.75
C GLU A 2 26.60 2.87 -5.62
N LYS A 3 26.35 2.45 -4.40
CA LYS A 3 26.98 3.00 -3.20
C LYS A 3 27.45 1.80 -2.37
N LYS A 4 28.69 1.82 -1.89
CA LYS A 4 29.21 0.81 -0.96
C LYS A 4 28.40 0.84 0.34
N LYS A 5 27.28 0.12 0.36
CA LYS A 5 26.40 -0.05 1.53
C LYS A 5 26.12 -1.53 1.74
N ASN A 6 25.82 -1.89 2.99
CA ASN A 6 25.52 -3.27 3.37
C ASN A 6 24.09 -3.71 3.03
N GLN A 7 23.29 -2.84 2.38
CA GLN A 7 21.92 -3.12 2.01
C GLN A 7 21.63 -2.67 0.58
N ALA A 8 20.86 -3.46 -0.14
CA ALA A 8 20.18 -3.07 -1.36
C ALA A 8 18.77 -2.58 -1.03
N HIS A 9 18.35 -1.51 -1.70
CA HIS A 9 17.03 -0.92 -1.59
C HIS A 9 16.36 -0.99 -2.96
N VAL A 10 15.13 -1.47 -3.00
CA VAL A 10 14.34 -1.58 -4.22
C VAL A 10 12.98 -0.94 -4.03
N VAL A 11 12.55 -0.19 -5.01
CA VAL A 11 11.18 0.32 -5.13
C VAL A 11 10.60 -0.17 -6.44
N TYR A 12 9.47 -0.83 -6.36
CA TYR A 12 8.57 -1.07 -7.49
C TYR A 12 7.49 -0.01 -7.44
N GLY A 13 7.41 0.85 -8.45
CA GLY A 13 6.47 1.97 -8.55
C GLY A 13 5.49 1.82 -9.70
N PHE A 14 4.26 2.23 -9.46
CA PHE A 14 3.16 2.28 -10.41
C PHE A 14 2.44 3.63 -10.27
N LEU A 15 1.73 4.06 -11.30
CA LEU A 15 0.87 5.23 -11.19
C LEU A 15 -0.34 4.90 -10.32
N SER A 16 -0.49 5.66 -9.23
CA SER A 16 -1.64 5.56 -8.33
C SER A 16 -2.88 6.30 -8.83
N LEU A 17 -3.88 6.37 -7.98
CA LEU A 17 -5.11 7.11 -8.19
C LEU A 17 -4.90 8.60 -7.86
N THR A 18 -5.87 9.43 -8.19
CA THR A 18 -5.91 10.83 -7.77
C THR A 18 -6.65 10.97 -6.44
N ILE A 19 -6.34 12.00 -5.68
CA ILE A 19 -7.13 12.39 -4.50
C ILE A 19 -8.60 12.58 -4.93
N GLY A 20 -9.54 11.99 -4.19
CA GLY A 20 -10.96 12.00 -4.51
C GLY A 20 -11.41 10.92 -5.50
N ASP A 21 -10.52 10.05 -5.98
CA ASP A 21 -10.93 8.88 -6.76
C ASP A 21 -11.80 7.94 -5.90
N PRO A 22 -12.97 7.50 -6.37
CA PRO A 22 -13.88 6.66 -5.58
C PRO A 22 -13.28 5.29 -5.22
N ASP A 23 -12.23 4.86 -5.88
CA ASP A 23 -11.53 3.61 -5.60
C ASP A 23 -10.43 3.75 -4.52
N LEU A 24 -10.17 4.96 -3.98
CA LEU A 24 -9.15 5.14 -2.93
C LEU A 24 -9.36 4.25 -1.69
N PRO A 25 -10.57 4.12 -1.13
CA PRO A 25 -10.77 3.21 0.00
C PRO A 25 -10.40 1.75 -0.31
N ALA A 26 -10.64 1.30 -1.55
CA ALA A 26 -10.24 -0.04 -1.99
C ALA A 26 -8.71 -0.15 -2.17
N LEU A 27 -8.04 0.93 -2.57
CA LEU A 27 -6.59 1.00 -2.65
C LEU A 27 -5.93 0.99 -1.27
N ASP A 28 -6.51 1.68 -0.28
CA ASP A 28 -6.06 1.62 1.12
C ASP A 28 -6.12 0.18 1.65
N VAL A 29 -7.24 -0.50 1.41
CA VAL A 29 -7.43 -1.90 1.83
C VAL A 29 -6.44 -2.82 1.11
N LEU A 30 -6.24 -2.66 -0.20
CA LEU A 30 -5.23 -3.40 -0.98
C LEU A 30 -3.82 -3.21 -0.39
N THR A 31 -3.46 -1.95 -0.13
CA THR A 31 -2.16 -1.59 0.44
C THR A 31 -1.97 -2.23 1.82
N GLN A 32 -3.01 -2.24 2.65
CA GLN A 32 -2.98 -2.86 3.98
C GLN A 32 -2.93 -4.39 3.93
N ILE A 33 -3.59 -5.06 2.99
CA ILE A 33 -3.47 -6.51 2.77
C ILE A 33 -2.02 -6.90 2.48
N LEU A 34 -1.31 -6.06 1.73
CA LEU A 34 0.09 -6.31 1.38
C LEU A 34 1.07 -5.88 2.47
N SER A 35 0.73 -4.88 3.29
CA SER A 35 1.61 -4.23 4.27
C SER A 35 1.37 -4.65 5.72
N GLY A 36 2.24 -4.15 6.60
CA GLY A 36 2.19 -4.43 8.04
C GLY A 36 2.70 -5.84 8.39
N GLN A 37 2.77 -6.13 9.70
CA GLN A 37 3.31 -7.42 10.19
C GLN A 37 2.43 -8.63 9.83
N GLY A 38 1.15 -8.42 9.58
CA GLY A 38 0.21 -9.43 9.10
C GLY A 38 -0.02 -9.41 7.59
N GLY A 39 0.66 -8.54 6.85
CA GLY A 39 0.51 -8.39 5.40
C GLY A 39 1.30 -9.45 4.62
N ARG A 40 0.84 -9.71 3.38
CA ARG A 40 1.43 -10.77 2.54
C ARG A 40 2.92 -10.58 2.31
N LEU A 41 3.37 -9.35 2.04
CA LEU A 41 4.78 -9.05 1.77
C LEU A 41 5.66 -9.37 2.98
N PHE A 42 5.22 -8.98 4.17
CA PHE A 42 5.96 -9.26 5.39
C PHE A 42 6.05 -10.75 5.67
N LEU A 43 4.90 -11.44 5.66
CA LEU A 43 4.84 -12.87 5.96
C LEU A 43 5.63 -13.72 4.97
N GLU A 44 5.54 -13.39 3.67
CA GLU A 44 6.20 -14.20 2.64
C GLU A 44 7.68 -13.85 2.46
N LEU A 45 8.03 -12.56 2.38
CA LEU A 45 9.39 -12.16 2.00
C LEU A 45 10.32 -11.98 3.20
N ARG A 46 9.79 -11.53 4.35
CA ARG A 46 10.59 -11.34 5.54
C ARG A 46 10.56 -12.55 6.46
N ASP A 47 9.37 -13.00 6.86
CA ASP A 47 9.21 -14.02 7.89
C ASP A 47 9.57 -15.42 7.38
N LYS A 48 8.99 -15.86 6.25
CA LYS A 48 9.22 -17.19 5.68
C LYS A 48 10.54 -17.31 4.91
N GLN A 49 10.91 -16.30 4.12
CA GLN A 49 12.04 -16.39 3.21
C GLN A 49 13.29 -15.65 3.71
N SER A 50 13.17 -14.84 4.76
CA SER A 50 14.28 -14.04 5.32
C SER A 50 15.01 -13.20 4.26
N LEU A 51 14.27 -12.64 3.28
CA LEU A 51 14.82 -11.86 2.19
C LEU A 51 14.98 -10.39 2.55
N ALA A 52 14.19 -9.89 3.51
CA ALA A 52 14.10 -8.47 3.78
C ALA A 52 14.21 -8.13 5.27
N TYR A 53 14.89 -7.01 5.57
CA TYR A 53 14.79 -6.35 6.87
C TYR A 53 13.50 -5.52 6.97
N THR A 54 13.14 -4.88 5.86
CA THR A 54 11.92 -4.06 5.74
C THR A 54 11.28 -4.33 4.39
N VAL A 55 9.97 -4.52 4.39
CA VAL A 55 9.16 -4.62 3.18
C VAL A 55 7.77 -4.04 3.48
N SER A 56 7.27 -3.20 2.58
CA SER A 56 5.94 -2.59 2.68
C SER A 56 5.43 -2.12 1.32
N ALA A 57 4.12 -2.18 1.12
CA ALA A 57 3.46 -1.39 0.10
C ALA A 57 3.17 0.02 0.65
N PHE A 58 3.08 1.01 -0.22
CA PHE A 58 2.77 2.39 0.11
C PHE A 58 1.97 3.05 -1.00
N ASP A 59 1.19 4.05 -0.65
CA ASP A 59 0.57 4.98 -1.57
C ASP A 59 0.99 6.41 -1.23
N LEU A 60 1.37 7.17 -2.24
CA LEU A 60 1.64 8.59 -2.17
C LEU A 60 0.61 9.30 -3.04
N GLU A 61 -0.47 9.70 -2.42
CA GLU A 61 -1.57 10.37 -3.07
C GLU A 61 -1.15 11.73 -3.68
N GLY A 62 -1.82 12.13 -4.75
CA GLY A 62 -1.57 13.40 -5.41
C GLY A 62 -2.84 14.00 -6.03
N VAL A 63 -2.85 15.32 -6.20
CA VAL A 63 -3.90 16.05 -6.94
C VAL A 63 -3.96 15.55 -8.40
N GLY A 64 -2.78 15.36 -9.02
CA GLY A 64 -2.63 14.52 -10.19
C GLY A 64 -2.49 13.04 -9.76
N ARG A 65 -2.13 12.15 -10.69
CA ARG A 65 -1.89 10.75 -10.32
C ARG A 65 -0.70 10.65 -9.37
N GLY A 66 -0.90 9.97 -8.26
CA GLY A 66 0.12 9.68 -7.28
C GLY A 66 1.04 8.52 -7.68
N ILE A 67 1.75 7.98 -6.72
CA ILE A 67 2.61 6.80 -6.86
C ILE A 67 2.18 5.76 -5.85
N TRP A 68 1.77 4.59 -6.34
CA TRP A 68 1.64 3.40 -5.52
C TRP A 68 2.85 2.50 -5.73
N GLY A 69 3.33 1.84 -4.67
CA GLY A 69 4.50 0.99 -4.84
C GLY A 69 4.77 0.03 -3.70
N VAL A 70 5.82 -0.78 -3.92
CA VAL A 70 6.39 -1.69 -2.92
C VAL A 70 7.84 -1.31 -2.71
N TYR A 71 8.21 -1.09 -1.46
CA TYR A 71 9.59 -0.92 -1.03
C TYR A 71 10.07 -2.19 -0.33
N ILE A 72 11.31 -2.60 -0.64
CA ILE A 72 12.02 -3.67 0.05
C ILE A 72 13.47 -3.29 0.27
N ALA A 73 14.02 -3.65 1.43
CA ALA A 73 15.45 -3.53 1.73
C ALA A 73 15.98 -4.81 2.35
N GLY A 74 17.12 -5.27 1.84
CA GLY A 74 17.76 -6.52 2.29
C GLY A 74 19.21 -6.62 1.85
N GLU A 75 19.77 -7.83 1.91
CA GLU A 75 21.15 -8.10 1.52
C GLU A 75 21.34 -7.93 -0.01
N PRO A 76 22.40 -7.25 -0.47
CA PRO A 76 22.65 -7.07 -1.91
C PRO A 76 22.76 -8.38 -2.69
N ALA A 77 23.24 -9.45 -2.06
CA ALA A 77 23.37 -10.77 -2.66
C ALA A 77 22.00 -11.41 -2.99
N LYS A 78 20.93 -11.03 -2.26
CA LYS A 78 19.57 -11.55 -2.44
C LYS A 78 18.69 -10.68 -3.34
N LEU A 79 19.27 -9.69 -4.05
CA LEU A 79 18.53 -8.74 -4.86
C LEU A 79 17.57 -9.41 -5.86
N GLY A 80 18.02 -10.44 -6.57
CA GLY A 80 17.19 -11.18 -7.53
C GLY A 80 16.02 -11.92 -6.88
N GLU A 81 16.23 -12.48 -5.68
CA GLU A 81 15.18 -13.14 -4.90
C GLU A 81 14.16 -12.12 -4.36
N MET A 82 14.62 -10.95 -3.90
CA MET A 82 13.75 -9.87 -3.45
C MET A 82 12.83 -9.36 -4.57
N THR A 83 13.40 -9.10 -5.75
CA THR A 83 12.61 -8.62 -6.90
C THR A 83 11.61 -9.67 -7.38
N GLY A 84 12.04 -10.93 -7.57
CA GLY A 84 11.16 -12.02 -7.95
C GLY A 84 10.07 -12.31 -6.91
N GLY A 85 10.40 -12.14 -5.62
CA GLY A 85 9.44 -12.28 -4.54
C GLY A 85 8.34 -11.21 -4.59
N ILE A 86 8.69 -9.93 -4.84
CA ILE A 86 7.70 -8.86 -5.02
C ILE A 86 6.79 -9.17 -6.20
N GLU A 87 7.36 -9.48 -7.37
CA GLU A 87 6.59 -9.78 -8.58
C GLU A 87 5.60 -10.92 -8.37
N LYS A 88 6.03 -11.96 -7.68
CA LYS A 88 5.17 -13.11 -7.33
C LYS A 88 4.00 -12.71 -6.42
N GLU A 89 4.24 -11.92 -5.38
CA GLU A 89 3.19 -11.50 -4.46
C GLU A 89 2.23 -10.50 -5.12
N LEU A 90 2.73 -9.60 -5.98
CA LEU A 90 1.90 -8.70 -6.78
C LEU A 90 1.04 -9.47 -7.80
N SER A 91 1.58 -10.49 -8.45
CA SER A 91 0.80 -11.36 -9.34
C SER A 91 -0.30 -12.10 -8.59
N LYS A 92 0.01 -12.63 -7.40
CA LYS A 92 -0.98 -13.32 -6.55
C LYS A 92 -2.14 -12.41 -6.11
N ILE A 93 -1.90 -11.13 -5.81
CA ILE A 93 -2.97 -10.23 -5.40
C ILE A 93 -3.84 -9.80 -6.58
N VAL A 94 -3.26 -9.67 -7.78
CA VAL A 94 -3.98 -9.31 -9.01
C VAL A 94 -4.84 -10.48 -9.53
N GLU A 95 -4.31 -11.70 -9.53
CA GLU A 95 -4.91 -12.86 -10.18
C GLU A 95 -5.56 -13.84 -9.21
N GLY A 96 -5.00 -13.96 -8.02
CA GLY A 96 -5.38 -14.97 -7.04
C GLY A 96 -6.58 -14.57 -6.15
N PRO A 97 -6.98 -15.46 -5.25
CA PRO A 97 -8.02 -15.19 -4.28
C PRO A 97 -7.54 -14.23 -3.19
N ILE A 98 -8.49 -13.46 -2.65
CA ILE A 98 -8.35 -12.68 -1.42
C ILE A 98 -9.30 -13.30 -0.41
N PRO A 99 -8.80 -13.98 0.63
CA PRO A 99 -9.65 -14.54 1.68
C PRO A 99 -10.41 -13.44 2.44
N ASP A 100 -11.65 -13.71 2.81
CA ASP A 100 -12.49 -12.77 3.57
C ASP A 100 -11.83 -12.36 4.90
N GLU A 101 -11.06 -13.25 5.50
CA GLU A 101 -10.33 -13.00 6.74
C GLU A 101 -9.20 -11.96 6.54
N GLU A 102 -8.50 -11.96 5.41
CA GLU A 102 -7.51 -10.93 5.08
C GLU A 102 -8.17 -9.57 4.86
N LEU A 103 -9.29 -9.54 4.14
CA LEU A 103 -10.08 -8.35 3.94
C LEU A 103 -10.56 -7.76 5.27
N ALA A 104 -11.16 -8.59 6.11
CA ALA A 104 -11.68 -8.18 7.41
C ALA A 104 -10.57 -7.64 8.32
N ARG A 105 -9.41 -8.30 8.36
CA ARG A 105 -8.24 -7.86 9.14
C ARG A 105 -7.71 -6.51 8.65
N ALA A 106 -7.60 -6.31 7.33
CA ALA A 106 -7.13 -5.06 6.75
C ALA A 106 -8.07 -3.90 7.08
N LYS A 107 -9.37 -4.07 6.93
CA LYS A 107 -10.38 -3.08 7.29
C LYS A 107 -10.32 -2.71 8.77
N ALA A 108 -10.32 -3.70 9.65
CA ALA A 108 -10.25 -3.48 11.09
C ALA A 108 -8.99 -2.70 11.50
N TYR A 109 -7.84 -2.99 10.87
CA TYR A 109 -6.61 -2.27 11.11
C TYR A 109 -6.70 -0.80 10.67
N LEU A 110 -7.21 -0.53 9.47
CA LEU A 110 -7.35 0.83 8.93
C LEU A 110 -8.28 1.68 9.80
N ILE A 111 -9.46 1.17 10.13
CA ILE A 111 -10.44 1.85 10.99
C ILE A 111 -9.84 2.11 12.38
N GLY A 112 -9.24 1.09 13.00
CA GLY A 112 -8.61 1.24 14.31
C GLY A 112 -7.44 2.25 14.30
N SER A 113 -6.62 2.24 13.26
CA SER A 113 -5.50 3.19 13.11
C SER A 113 -5.99 4.62 12.92
N GLN A 114 -7.06 4.82 12.14
CA GLN A 114 -7.70 6.12 11.97
C GLN A 114 -8.24 6.64 13.31
N ALA A 115 -8.97 5.82 14.05
CA ALA A 115 -9.52 6.19 15.36
C ALA A 115 -8.42 6.61 16.34
N VAL A 116 -7.28 5.90 16.37
CA VAL A 116 -6.12 6.27 17.20
C VAL A 116 -5.48 7.57 16.72
N SER A 117 -5.34 7.78 15.40
CA SER A 117 -4.72 8.97 14.84
C SER A 117 -5.54 10.24 15.13
N LEU A 118 -6.87 10.13 15.11
CA LEU A 118 -7.81 11.21 15.39
C LEU A 118 -7.83 11.67 16.86
N GLN A 119 -7.18 10.96 17.78
CA GLN A 119 -7.01 11.44 19.16
C GLN A 119 -6.12 12.68 19.24
N ARG A 120 -5.34 12.98 18.19
CA ARG A 120 -4.44 14.12 18.15
C ARG A 120 -5.09 15.30 17.46
N PHE A 121 -5.22 16.43 18.13
CA PHE A 121 -5.76 17.67 17.55
C PHE A 121 -5.00 18.13 16.30
N GLY A 122 -3.68 17.95 16.28
CA GLY A 122 -2.86 18.26 15.09
C GLY A 122 -3.26 17.43 13.86
N THR A 123 -3.57 16.14 14.05
CA THR A 123 -4.05 15.27 12.97
C THR A 123 -5.42 15.73 12.48
N GLN A 124 -6.35 16.03 13.41
CA GLN A 124 -7.68 16.54 13.04
C GLN A 124 -7.58 17.85 12.25
N ALA A 125 -6.77 18.80 12.71
CA ALA A 125 -6.57 20.07 12.02
C ALA A 125 -5.96 19.89 10.63
N SER A 126 -5.01 18.96 10.47
CA SER A 126 -4.41 18.65 9.17
C SER A 126 -5.42 18.03 8.21
N LEU A 127 -6.22 17.06 8.66
CA LEU A 127 -7.24 16.42 7.84
C LEU A 127 -8.30 17.43 7.39
N LEU A 128 -8.87 18.21 8.33
CA LEU A 128 -9.82 19.27 8.01
C LEU A 128 -9.30 20.22 6.93
N SER A 129 -8.03 20.64 7.07
CA SER A 129 -7.41 21.59 6.13
C SER A 129 -7.14 20.95 4.77
N LEU A 130 -6.66 19.72 4.72
CA LEU A 130 -6.32 19.02 3.48
C LEU A 130 -7.57 18.60 2.72
N ASP A 131 -8.57 18.07 3.42
CA ASP A 131 -9.85 17.69 2.81
C ASP A 131 -10.51 18.87 2.12
N ASP A 132 -10.52 20.06 2.78
CA ASP A 132 -11.07 21.27 2.21
C ASP A 132 -10.22 21.81 1.05
N LEU A 133 -8.90 21.83 1.22
CA LEU A 133 -7.94 22.27 0.18
C LEU A 133 -8.07 21.45 -1.11
N TYR A 134 -8.30 20.15 -0.98
CA TYR A 134 -8.46 19.24 -2.13
C TYR A 134 -9.89 19.21 -2.69
N GLY A 135 -10.80 20.00 -2.14
CA GLY A 135 -12.18 20.09 -2.60
C GLY A 135 -13.07 18.92 -2.23
N LEU A 136 -12.63 18.08 -1.27
CA LEU A 136 -13.41 16.94 -0.75
C LEU A 136 -14.45 17.38 0.29
N GLY A 137 -14.28 18.59 0.84
CA GLY A 137 -15.03 19.11 1.96
C GLY A 137 -14.41 18.75 3.32
N ALA A 138 -14.36 19.72 4.23
CA ALA A 138 -13.65 19.63 5.50
C ALA A 138 -14.03 18.43 6.40
N THR A 139 -15.18 17.80 6.18
CA THR A 139 -15.65 16.65 6.95
C THR A 139 -15.44 15.30 6.27
N TYR A 140 -14.76 15.25 5.13
CA TYR A 140 -14.59 14.03 4.32
C TYR A 140 -13.98 12.86 5.12
N HIS A 141 -13.01 13.14 5.99
CA HIS A 141 -12.39 12.12 6.83
C HIS A 141 -13.33 11.48 7.86
N LEU A 142 -14.48 12.12 8.20
CA LEU A 142 -15.43 11.57 9.18
C LEU A 142 -16.15 10.32 8.67
N ASP A 143 -16.33 10.19 7.34
CA ASP A 143 -16.98 9.03 6.72
C ASP A 143 -15.97 7.94 6.33
N TYR A 144 -14.72 8.04 6.79
CA TYR A 144 -13.67 7.07 6.43
C TYR A 144 -14.03 5.64 6.82
N ASP A 145 -14.54 5.44 8.02
CA ASP A 145 -14.92 4.12 8.55
C ASP A 145 -16.00 3.46 7.69
N ASP A 146 -17.00 4.22 7.27
CA ASP A 146 -18.08 3.74 6.42
C ASP A 146 -17.55 3.38 5.03
N ARG A 147 -16.68 4.23 4.44
CA ARG A 147 -16.06 3.95 3.14
C ARG A 147 -15.19 2.70 3.17
N ILE A 148 -14.35 2.52 4.20
CA ILE A 148 -13.53 1.31 4.35
C ILE A 148 -14.41 0.09 4.60
N SER A 149 -15.44 0.21 5.43
CA SER A 149 -16.36 -0.90 5.73
C SER A 149 -17.11 -1.40 4.49
N ALA A 150 -17.45 -0.50 3.57
CA ALA A 150 -18.15 -0.83 2.33
C ALA A 150 -17.31 -1.57 1.30
N VAL A 151 -15.96 -1.53 1.38
CA VAL A 151 -15.08 -2.18 0.40
C VAL A 151 -15.32 -3.70 0.33
N SER A 152 -15.54 -4.22 -0.85
CA SER A 152 -15.67 -5.67 -1.12
C SER A 152 -14.36 -6.27 -1.66
N VAL A 153 -14.28 -7.61 -1.71
CA VAL A 153 -13.19 -8.33 -2.37
C VAL A 153 -13.09 -7.95 -3.86
N ASP A 154 -14.23 -7.75 -4.51
CA ASP A 154 -14.27 -7.39 -5.93
C ASP A 154 -13.74 -5.98 -6.17
N ASP A 155 -13.97 -5.04 -5.24
CA ASP A 155 -13.40 -3.70 -5.28
C ASP A 155 -11.88 -3.74 -5.16
N VAL A 156 -11.34 -4.52 -4.22
CA VAL A 156 -9.90 -4.71 -4.07
C VAL A 156 -9.28 -5.33 -5.33
N LYS A 157 -9.93 -6.33 -5.92
CA LYS A 157 -9.46 -6.95 -7.18
C LYS A 157 -9.51 -5.98 -8.36
N ARG A 158 -10.55 -5.18 -8.45
CA ARG A 158 -10.70 -4.15 -9.49
C ARG A 158 -9.57 -3.12 -9.39
N VAL A 159 -9.32 -2.58 -8.20
CA VAL A 159 -8.26 -1.58 -8.01
C VAL A 159 -6.87 -2.20 -8.18
N ALA A 160 -6.64 -3.43 -7.73
CA ALA A 160 -5.37 -4.12 -7.96
C ALA A 160 -5.03 -4.20 -9.46
N LYS A 161 -5.98 -4.62 -10.30
CA LYS A 161 -5.80 -4.66 -11.76
C LYS A 161 -5.63 -3.29 -12.40
N ARG A 162 -6.25 -2.27 -11.83
CA ARG A 162 -6.17 -0.87 -12.31
C ARG A 162 -4.82 -0.24 -12.03
N VAL A 163 -4.24 -0.50 -10.86
CA VAL A 163 -3.02 0.15 -10.36
C VAL A 163 -1.78 -0.70 -10.62
N ILE A 164 -1.82 -2.00 -10.33
CA ILE A 164 -0.64 -2.88 -10.45
C ILE A 164 -0.48 -3.36 -11.90
N ARG A 165 0.27 -2.59 -12.68
CA ARG A 165 0.57 -2.89 -14.08
C ARG A 165 1.89 -3.64 -14.17
N LEU A 166 1.84 -4.97 -14.00
CA LEU A 166 3.02 -5.84 -14.00
C LEU A 166 3.80 -5.84 -15.34
N ASP A 167 3.15 -5.41 -16.42
CA ASP A 167 3.73 -5.22 -17.75
C ASP A 167 4.58 -3.95 -17.88
N ALA A 168 4.45 -3.00 -16.95
CA ALA A 168 5.12 -1.70 -17.02
C ALA A 168 5.48 -1.10 -15.64
N PRO A 169 6.18 -1.85 -14.75
CA PRO A 169 6.63 -1.30 -13.47
C PRO A 169 7.79 -0.32 -13.69
N VAL A 170 7.87 0.70 -12.85
CA VAL A 170 9.08 1.50 -12.69
C VAL A 170 9.87 0.92 -11.53
N ILE A 171 11.09 0.44 -11.79
CA ILE A 171 11.92 -0.21 -10.77
C ILE A 171 13.14 0.66 -10.48
N ALA A 172 13.28 1.12 -9.25
CA ALA A 172 14.46 1.84 -8.77
C ALA A 172 15.27 0.95 -7.82
N ILE A 173 16.56 0.81 -8.08
CA ILE A 173 17.47 -0.02 -7.28
C ILE A 173 18.67 0.83 -6.86
N VAL A 174 18.98 0.78 -5.56
CA VAL A 174 20.21 1.35 -4.97
C VAL A 174 20.93 0.24 -4.21
N LYS A 175 22.21 0.00 -4.56
CA LYS A 175 23.05 -1.03 -3.95
C LYS A 175 24.50 -0.56 -3.84
#